data_5050650e5c656a097d1e04fffb1d57dc
#
_entry.id   5050650e5c656a097d1e04fffb1d57dc
#
_cell.length_a   1.000
_cell.length_b   1.000
_cell.length_c   1.000
_cell.angle_alpha   90.00
_cell.angle_beta   90.00
_cell.angle_gamma   90.00
#
_symmetry.space_group_name_H-M   'P 1'
#
loop_
_entity.id
_entity.type
_entity.pdbx_description
1 polymer ?
#
loop_
_entity_poly.entity_id
_entity_poly.type
_entity_poly.pdbx_seq_one_letter_code
_entity_poly.pdbx_strand_id
1 'polypeptide(L)'
;MSDMNETKDRVADAPGKRALLEAALRLGSSSRSLGAIGLRELAREAGLNPNTFYRHFRDIDDLGLTMIRDISTQLRQPLRQLRREAATRAAPSARAQTTPFGLDLERGRRVCRETVRLFFDFVESNPAAFIVGVRELHGASPVLRGALRQIMDEFAEDMSEDIIEFRLLPAVSEATIRRLSSLIGRQLFQLSLDYIGQPERRREICALGEEQILLLFTGAAVLQMMGVSLDAEASGQLEQAHAGQQQQQAEPAAPGAGRTAPSPWRRWRGCRSRPRSHRRVTARCPSPPAPAR
;
A
#
# COMPACT_ATOMS: atom_id res chain seq x y z
N MET A 1 -7.23 40.40 -11.13
CA MET A 1 -6.87 38.94 -11.05
C MET A 1 -7.69 38.17 -10.02
N SER A 2 -8.56 38.80 -9.24
CA SER A 2 -9.44 38.13 -8.24
C SER A 2 -10.68 37.47 -8.83
N ASP A 3 -11.26 38.01 -9.93
CA ASP A 3 -12.51 37.46 -10.52
C ASP A 3 -12.40 36.08 -11.20
N MET A 4 -11.23 35.68 -11.67
CA MET A 4 -11.05 34.37 -12.29
C MET A 4 -10.98 33.21 -11.27
N ASN A 5 -10.62 33.49 -10.02
CA ASN A 5 -10.56 32.47 -8.98
C ASN A 5 -11.96 32.21 -8.37
N GLU A 6 -12.76 33.27 -8.17
CA GLU A 6 -14.15 33.13 -7.70
C GLU A 6 -15.05 32.38 -8.67
N THR A 7 -14.82 32.53 -9.99
CA THR A 7 -15.60 31.80 -11.01
C THR A 7 -15.25 30.30 -11.03
N LYS A 8 -13.98 29.94 -10.73
CA LYS A 8 -13.53 28.56 -10.66
C LYS A 8 -14.09 27.83 -9.44
N ASP A 9 -14.17 28.48 -8.29
CA ASP A 9 -14.76 27.94 -7.06
C ASP A 9 -16.29 27.78 -7.18
N ARG A 10 -17.00 28.68 -7.87
CA ARG A 10 -18.43 28.54 -8.15
C ARG A 10 -18.77 27.39 -9.09
N VAL A 11 -17.88 27.05 -10.03
CA VAL A 11 -18.03 25.87 -10.91
C VAL A 11 -17.76 24.57 -10.16
N ALA A 12 -16.90 24.60 -9.14
CA ALA A 12 -16.60 23.42 -8.30
C ALA A 12 -17.83 22.97 -7.48
N ASP A 13 -18.71 23.88 -7.08
CA ASP A 13 -19.86 23.62 -6.21
C ASP A 13 -21.22 23.62 -6.96
N ALA A 14 -21.20 23.48 -8.28
CA ALA A 14 -22.45 23.43 -9.07
C ALA A 14 -23.32 22.24 -8.64
N PRO A 15 -24.61 22.44 -8.31
CA PRO A 15 -25.54 21.39 -7.83
C PRO A 15 -25.56 20.15 -8.73
N GLY A 16 -25.47 20.35 -10.04
CA GLY A 16 -25.44 19.25 -11.02
C GLY A 16 -24.15 18.42 -10.93
N LYS A 17 -22.98 19.02 -10.66
CA LYS A 17 -21.72 18.32 -10.46
C LYS A 17 -21.80 17.42 -9.23
N ARG A 18 -22.27 17.96 -8.11
CA ARG A 18 -22.46 17.21 -6.86
C ARG A 18 -23.41 16.04 -7.03
N ALA A 19 -24.56 16.25 -7.67
CA ALA A 19 -25.53 15.19 -7.92
C ALA A 19 -24.97 14.04 -8.76
N LEU A 20 -24.10 14.33 -9.76
CA LEU A 20 -23.40 13.31 -10.55
C LEU A 20 -22.38 12.54 -9.73
N LEU A 21 -21.61 13.19 -8.86
CA LEU A 21 -20.64 12.55 -7.98
C LEU A 21 -21.33 11.61 -6.97
N GLU A 22 -22.43 12.08 -6.35
CA GLU A 22 -23.23 11.27 -5.42
C GLU A 22 -23.88 10.08 -6.12
N ALA A 23 -24.43 10.26 -7.32
CA ALA A 23 -24.99 9.18 -8.13
C ALA A 23 -23.91 8.14 -8.50
N ALA A 24 -22.71 8.59 -8.87
CA ALA A 24 -21.59 7.71 -9.18
C ALA A 24 -21.15 6.89 -7.96
N LEU A 25 -21.11 7.50 -6.76
CA LEU A 25 -20.83 6.79 -5.50
C LEU A 25 -21.89 5.73 -5.21
N ARG A 26 -23.19 6.07 -5.32
CA ARG A 26 -24.28 5.11 -5.11
C ARG A 26 -24.20 3.93 -6.07
N LEU A 27 -24.08 4.18 -7.37
CA LEU A 27 -24.01 3.13 -8.39
C LEU A 27 -22.71 2.32 -8.29
N GLY A 28 -21.57 2.99 -8.09
CA GLY A 28 -20.26 2.34 -7.99
C GLY A 28 -20.10 1.50 -6.73
N SER A 29 -20.73 1.87 -5.61
CA SER A 29 -20.66 1.09 -4.36
C SER A 29 -21.53 -0.17 -4.41
N SER A 30 -22.59 -0.23 -5.25
CA SER A 30 -23.52 -1.36 -5.26
C SER A 30 -22.90 -2.65 -5.81
N SER A 31 -22.35 -2.67 -7.04
CA SER A 31 -21.82 -3.92 -7.62
C SER A 31 -20.87 -3.76 -8.80
N ARG A 32 -20.70 -2.58 -9.37
CA ARG A 32 -20.00 -2.37 -10.65
C ARG A 32 -18.86 -1.36 -10.52
N SER A 33 -17.80 -1.53 -11.35
CA SER A 33 -16.80 -0.49 -11.51
C SER A 33 -17.40 0.76 -12.17
N LEU A 34 -16.79 1.92 -11.93
CA LEU A 34 -17.22 3.18 -12.51
C LEU A 34 -17.27 3.12 -14.04
N GLY A 35 -16.28 2.49 -14.67
CA GLY A 35 -16.25 2.34 -16.12
C GLY A 35 -17.38 1.47 -16.72
N ALA A 36 -18.06 0.68 -15.90
CA ALA A 36 -19.22 -0.12 -16.32
C ALA A 36 -20.55 0.62 -16.17
N ILE A 37 -20.55 1.85 -15.61
CA ILE A 37 -21.74 2.68 -15.45
C ILE A 37 -21.96 3.47 -16.74
N GLY A 38 -23.16 3.30 -17.34
CA GLY A 38 -23.53 4.07 -18.52
C GLY A 38 -23.84 5.53 -18.19
N LEU A 39 -23.40 6.48 -19.02
CA LEU A 39 -23.64 7.91 -18.79
C LEU A 39 -25.14 8.26 -18.67
N ARG A 40 -26.01 7.58 -19.43
CA ARG A 40 -27.48 7.77 -19.34
C ARG A 40 -28.04 7.26 -18.00
N GLU A 41 -27.50 6.15 -17.50
CA GLU A 41 -27.85 5.59 -16.21
C GLU A 41 -27.42 6.54 -15.08
N LEU A 42 -26.19 7.03 -15.14
CA LEU A 42 -25.63 7.97 -14.18
C LEU A 42 -26.44 9.28 -14.12
N ALA A 43 -26.75 9.86 -15.28
CA ALA A 43 -27.54 11.09 -15.35
C ALA A 43 -28.96 10.89 -14.80
N ARG A 44 -29.62 9.76 -15.13
CA ARG A 44 -30.93 9.40 -14.59
C ARG A 44 -30.88 9.24 -13.06
N GLU A 45 -29.88 8.56 -12.53
CA GLU A 45 -29.68 8.39 -11.08
C GLU A 45 -29.46 9.74 -10.38
N ALA A 46 -28.78 10.68 -11.06
CA ALA A 46 -28.59 12.05 -10.58
C ALA A 46 -29.81 12.96 -10.74
N GLY A 47 -30.89 12.49 -11.38
CA GLY A 47 -32.04 13.31 -11.70
C GLY A 47 -31.80 14.39 -12.77
N LEU A 48 -30.81 14.17 -13.64
CA LEU A 48 -30.33 15.14 -14.62
C LEU A 48 -30.53 14.65 -16.08
N ASN A 49 -30.54 15.61 -17.00
CA ASN A 49 -30.47 15.28 -18.43
C ASN A 49 -29.05 14.75 -18.77
N PRO A 50 -28.90 13.67 -19.58
CA PRO A 50 -27.60 13.13 -19.98
C PRO A 50 -26.62 14.17 -20.54
N ASN A 51 -27.10 15.19 -21.25
CA ASN A 51 -26.24 16.25 -21.76
C ASN A 51 -25.64 17.15 -20.66
N THR A 52 -26.20 17.14 -19.45
CA THR A 52 -25.67 17.87 -18.31
C THR A 52 -24.33 17.28 -17.83
N PHE A 53 -24.11 15.98 -18.02
CA PHE A 53 -22.83 15.34 -17.70
C PHE A 53 -21.66 16.06 -18.37
N TYR A 54 -21.71 16.29 -19.66
CA TYR A 54 -20.64 16.89 -20.46
C TYR A 54 -20.37 18.38 -20.14
N ARG A 55 -21.24 19.02 -19.36
CA ARG A 55 -20.95 20.37 -18.82
C ARG A 55 -20.00 20.34 -17.64
N HIS A 56 -19.89 19.20 -16.95
CA HIS A 56 -19.12 19.06 -15.71
C HIS A 56 -17.91 18.13 -15.84
N PHE A 57 -18.02 17.09 -16.67
CA PHE A 57 -17.00 16.07 -16.83
C PHE A 57 -16.83 15.70 -18.30
N ARG A 58 -15.59 15.41 -18.69
CA ARG A 58 -15.27 14.95 -20.05
C ARG A 58 -15.70 13.51 -20.28
N ASP A 59 -15.44 12.67 -19.29
CA ASP A 59 -15.71 11.24 -19.30
C ASP A 59 -15.84 10.71 -17.85
N ILE A 60 -16.04 9.40 -17.71
CA ILE A 60 -16.15 8.72 -16.40
C ILE A 60 -14.84 8.77 -15.63
N ASP A 61 -13.69 8.73 -16.29
CA ASP A 61 -12.40 8.84 -15.62
C ASP A 61 -12.20 10.23 -15.00
N ASP A 62 -12.60 11.30 -15.68
CA ASP A 62 -12.56 12.66 -15.15
C ASP A 62 -13.47 12.85 -13.92
N LEU A 63 -14.66 12.25 -13.93
CA LEU A 63 -15.54 12.17 -12.77
C LEU A 63 -14.87 11.39 -11.62
N GLY A 64 -14.33 10.22 -11.91
CA GLY A 64 -13.63 9.37 -10.93
C GLY A 64 -12.42 10.08 -10.31
N LEU A 65 -11.61 10.76 -11.11
CA LEU A 65 -10.47 11.57 -10.63
C LEU A 65 -10.92 12.69 -9.69
N THR A 66 -12.04 13.33 -9.99
CA THR A 66 -12.63 14.36 -9.12
C THR A 66 -13.05 13.76 -7.78
N MET A 67 -13.78 12.64 -7.80
CA MET A 67 -14.17 11.92 -6.58
C MET A 67 -12.98 11.55 -5.70
N ILE A 68 -11.97 10.93 -6.30
CA ILE A 68 -10.77 10.48 -5.61
C ILE A 68 -10.06 11.65 -4.94
N ARG A 69 -9.93 12.77 -5.65
CA ARG A 69 -9.28 13.99 -5.13
C ARG A 69 -10.07 14.62 -3.98
N ASP A 70 -11.38 14.73 -4.13
CA ASP A 70 -12.26 15.36 -3.12
C ASP A 70 -12.19 14.56 -1.80
N ILE A 71 -12.30 13.23 -1.85
CA ILE A 71 -12.22 12.36 -0.68
C ILE A 71 -10.82 12.40 -0.05
N SER A 72 -9.77 12.36 -0.87
CA SER A 72 -8.40 12.46 -0.37
C SER A 72 -8.17 13.76 0.40
N THR A 73 -8.61 14.89 -0.15
CA THR A 73 -8.44 16.20 0.50
C THR A 73 -9.17 16.26 1.85
N GLN A 74 -10.37 15.69 1.94
CA GLN A 74 -11.17 15.66 3.18
C GLN A 74 -10.52 14.80 4.28
N LEU A 75 -9.73 13.78 3.95
CA LEU A 75 -9.11 12.89 4.93
C LEU A 75 -7.68 13.31 5.31
N ARG A 76 -6.85 13.73 4.34
CA ARG A 76 -5.42 14.00 4.56
C ARG A 76 -5.17 15.05 5.62
N GLN A 77 -5.82 16.21 5.51
CA GLN A 77 -5.61 17.32 6.43
C GLN A 77 -6.01 17.00 7.87
N PRO A 78 -7.21 16.44 8.14
CA PRO A 78 -7.57 16.01 9.49
C PRO A 78 -6.61 14.97 10.08
N LEU A 79 -6.12 14.01 9.30
CA LEU A 79 -5.16 13.01 9.78
C LEU A 79 -3.82 13.64 10.18
N ARG A 80 -3.27 14.54 9.36
CA ARG A 80 -2.03 15.26 9.69
C ARG A 80 -2.21 16.11 10.94
N GLN A 81 -3.30 16.87 11.02
CA GLN A 81 -3.59 17.71 12.18
C GLN A 81 -3.70 16.88 13.47
N LEU A 82 -4.42 15.76 13.43
CA LEU A 82 -4.59 14.88 14.58
C LEU A 82 -3.25 14.27 15.03
N ARG A 83 -2.42 13.79 14.10
CA ARG A 83 -1.10 13.23 14.46
C ARG A 83 -0.20 14.28 15.13
N ARG A 84 -0.19 15.53 14.63
CA ARG A 84 0.53 16.65 15.23
C ARG A 84 0.04 16.96 16.64
N GLU A 85 -1.27 17.05 16.83
CA GLU A 85 -1.86 17.29 18.13
C GLU A 85 -1.59 16.15 19.11
N ALA A 86 -1.73 14.89 18.69
CA ALA A 86 -1.45 13.73 19.53
C ALA A 86 0.03 13.65 19.92
N ALA A 87 0.95 13.94 18.98
CA ALA A 87 2.38 13.96 19.24
C ALA A 87 2.79 15.11 20.19
N THR A 88 2.14 16.27 20.07
CA THR A 88 2.42 17.45 20.91
C THR A 88 1.86 17.27 22.33
N ARG A 89 0.62 16.75 22.47
CA ARG A 89 -0.01 16.47 23.78
C ARG A 89 0.74 15.41 24.59
N ALA A 90 1.38 14.48 23.92
CA ALA A 90 2.24 13.50 24.52
C ALA A 90 3.68 14.02 24.52
N ALA A 91 4.00 14.97 25.41
CA ALA A 91 5.38 15.42 25.62
C ALA A 91 6.30 14.19 25.85
N PRO A 92 7.56 14.20 25.32
CA PRO A 92 8.48 13.12 25.56
C PRO A 92 8.59 12.88 27.06
N SER A 93 8.26 11.66 27.51
CA SER A 93 8.38 11.35 28.93
C SER A 93 9.86 11.34 29.30
N ALA A 94 10.22 11.88 30.48
CA ALA A 94 11.58 11.76 31.02
C ALA A 94 12.02 10.28 31.13
N ARG A 95 11.07 9.34 31.16
CA ARG A 95 11.30 7.89 31.10
C ARG A 95 11.68 7.37 29.71
N ALA A 96 11.43 8.11 28.62
CA ALA A 96 11.81 7.67 27.26
C ALA A 96 13.32 7.44 27.13
N GLN A 97 14.13 8.15 27.91
CA GLN A 97 15.59 7.96 27.92
C GLN A 97 16.04 6.68 28.63
N THR A 98 15.17 6.05 29.42
CA THR A 98 15.45 4.81 30.18
C THR A 98 14.70 3.60 29.65
N THR A 99 13.90 3.75 28.57
CA THR A 99 13.17 2.62 27.99
C THR A 99 14.11 1.73 27.19
N PRO A 100 13.94 0.40 27.21
CA PRO A 100 14.63 -0.47 26.29
C PRO A 100 14.42 0.04 24.86
N PHE A 101 15.54 0.20 24.13
CA PHE A 101 15.53 0.66 22.74
C PHE A 101 15.26 2.16 22.50
N GLY A 102 15.19 3.02 23.52
CA GLY A 102 14.96 4.47 23.37
C GLY A 102 13.59 4.81 22.70
N LEU A 103 12.65 3.86 22.72
CA LEU A 103 11.33 4.02 22.10
C LEU A 103 10.33 4.50 23.16
N ASP A 104 9.69 5.65 22.93
CA ASP A 104 8.52 6.08 23.71
C ASP A 104 7.26 5.36 23.21
N LEU A 105 7.12 4.09 23.63
CA LEU A 105 6.03 3.21 23.23
C LEU A 105 4.67 3.79 23.61
N GLU A 106 4.55 4.47 24.74
CA GLU A 106 3.28 5.06 25.19
C GLU A 106 2.83 6.20 24.27
N ARG A 107 3.79 7.06 23.88
CA ARG A 107 3.54 8.14 22.93
C ARG A 107 3.20 7.59 21.55
N GLY A 108 4.00 6.66 21.04
CA GLY A 108 3.77 6.01 19.74
C GLY A 108 2.42 5.30 19.68
N ARG A 109 2.07 4.56 20.74
CA ARG A 109 0.78 3.86 20.86
C ARG A 109 -0.41 4.80 20.85
N ARG A 110 -0.30 5.95 21.55
CA ARG A 110 -1.38 6.95 21.56
C ARG A 110 -1.61 7.54 20.19
N VAL A 111 -0.53 7.99 19.51
CA VAL A 111 -0.61 8.55 18.16
C VAL A 111 -1.21 7.52 17.20
N CYS A 112 -0.75 6.26 17.28
CA CYS A 112 -1.25 5.16 16.47
C CYS A 112 -2.77 4.97 16.67
N ARG A 113 -3.22 4.84 17.90
CA ARG A 113 -4.63 4.62 18.23
C ARG A 113 -5.52 5.76 17.73
N GLU A 114 -5.13 7.01 17.99
CA GLU A 114 -5.91 8.17 17.57
C GLU A 114 -5.96 8.27 16.04
N THR A 115 -4.85 7.95 15.34
CA THR A 115 -4.79 7.94 13.87
C THR A 115 -5.70 6.86 13.27
N VAL A 116 -5.61 5.62 13.79
CA VAL A 116 -6.44 4.49 13.33
C VAL A 116 -7.93 4.77 13.56
N ARG A 117 -8.26 5.31 14.74
CA ARG A 117 -9.63 5.67 15.07
C ARG A 117 -10.19 6.71 14.10
N LEU A 118 -9.48 7.83 13.88
CA LEU A 118 -9.93 8.87 12.95
C LEU A 118 -10.09 8.31 11.52
N PHE A 119 -9.16 7.47 11.09
CA PHE A 119 -9.27 6.83 9.78
C PHE A 119 -10.56 6.02 9.65
N PHE A 120 -10.88 5.16 10.61
CA PHE A 120 -12.10 4.34 10.55
C PHE A 120 -13.38 5.14 10.81
N ASP A 121 -13.37 6.20 11.61
CA ASP A 121 -14.49 7.14 11.75
C ASP A 121 -14.79 7.81 10.39
N PHE A 122 -13.75 8.13 9.61
CA PHE A 122 -13.93 8.67 8.26
C PHE A 122 -14.43 7.60 7.28
N VAL A 123 -13.94 6.35 7.38
CA VAL A 123 -14.47 5.20 6.59
C VAL A 123 -15.97 5.01 6.86
N GLU A 124 -16.39 5.05 8.13
CA GLU A 124 -17.79 4.92 8.53
C GLU A 124 -18.67 6.05 7.96
N SER A 125 -18.12 7.26 7.91
CA SER A 125 -18.81 8.42 7.34
C SER A 125 -18.87 8.41 5.81
N ASN A 126 -17.96 7.67 5.13
CA ASN A 126 -17.83 7.67 3.67
C ASN A 126 -17.72 6.26 3.07
N PRO A 127 -18.56 5.29 3.45
CA PRO A 127 -18.38 3.88 3.08
C PRO A 127 -18.39 3.65 1.57
N ALA A 128 -19.27 4.33 0.84
CA ALA A 128 -19.36 4.21 -0.61
C ALA A 128 -18.04 4.60 -1.32
N ALA A 129 -17.36 5.64 -0.82
CA ALA A 129 -16.10 6.11 -1.39
C ALA A 129 -14.98 5.06 -1.23
N PHE A 130 -14.90 4.40 -0.07
CA PHE A 130 -13.91 3.34 0.16
C PHE A 130 -14.22 2.08 -0.66
N ILE A 131 -15.48 1.66 -0.76
CA ILE A 131 -15.88 0.54 -1.61
C ILE A 131 -15.50 0.80 -3.07
N VAL A 132 -15.83 1.99 -3.59
CA VAL A 132 -15.45 2.39 -4.96
C VAL A 132 -13.94 2.47 -5.09
N GLY A 133 -13.23 3.09 -4.16
CA GLY A 133 -11.78 3.25 -4.19
C GLY A 133 -11.04 1.92 -4.23
N VAL A 134 -11.38 0.96 -3.35
CA VAL A 134 -10.74 -0.36 -3.36
C VAL A 134 -11.07 -1.12 -4.64
N ARG A 135 -12.31 -1.01 -5.15
CA ARG A 135 -12.70 -1.63 -6.42
C ARG A 135 -11.92 -1.06 -7.60
N GLU A 136 -11.81 0.26 -7.70
CA GLU A 136 -11.12 0.92 -8.80
C GLU A 136 -9.59 0.78 -8.71
N LEU A 137 -9.02 0.51 -7.53
CA LEU A 137 -7.60 0.17 -7.39
C LEU A 137 -7.24 -1.09 -8.19
N HIS A 138 -8.20 -2.00 -8.38
CA HIS A 138 -8.09 -3.23 -9.17
C HIS A 138 -8.96 -3.18 -10.44
N GLY A 139 -9.61 -2.05 -10.72
CA GLY A 139 -10.52 -1.85 -11.84
C GLY A 139 -9.82 -1.80 -13.21
N ALA A 140 -10.62 -1.65 -14.28
CA ALA A 140 -10.12 -1.64 -15.65
C ALA A 140 -9.39 -0.33 -16.01
N SER A 141 -9.80 0.83 -15.45
CA SER A 141 -9.22 2.13 -15.79
C SER A 141 -7.78 2.28 -15.26
N PRO A 142 -6.76 2.42 -16.13
CA PRO A 142 -5.39 2.69 -15.69
C PRO A 142 -5.25 4.09 -15.07
N VAL A 143 -6.09 5.03 -15.47
CA VAL A 143 -6.13 6.41 -14.97
C VAL A 143 -6.54 6.42 -13.50
N LEU A 144 -7.65 5.75 -13.15
CA LEU A 144 -8.13 5.69 -11.77
C LEU A 144 -7.21 4.87 -10.87
N ARG A 145 -6.66 3.74 -11.38
CA ARG A 145 -5.64 2.97 -10.64
C ARG A 145 -4.41 3.80 -10.32
N GLY A 146 -3.93 4.59 -11.30
CA GLY A 146 -2.79 5.49 -11.12
C GLY A 146 -3.05 6.55 -10.07
N ALA A 147 -4.20 7.21 -10.14
CA ALA A 147 -4.60 8.25 -9.19
C ALA A 147 -4.76 7.71 -7.75
N LEU A 148 -5.36 6.53 -7.58
CA LEU A 148 -5.49 5.90 -6.27
C LEU A 148 -4.14 5.51 -5.67
N ARG A 149 -3.22 4.96 -6.48
CA ARG A 149 -1.86 4.67 -6.02
C ARG A 149 -1.13 5.94 -5.58
N GLN A 150 -1.20 6.98 -6.39
CA GLN A 150 -0.59 8.28 -6.05
C GLN A 150 -1.12 8.80 -4.71
N ILE A 151 -2.42 8.77 -4.48
CA ILE A 151 -3.01 9.22 -3.22
C ILE A 151 -2.54 8.35 -2.04
N MET A 152 -2.44 7.02 -2.21
CA MET A 152 -1.91 6.15 -1.17
C MET A 152 -0.44 6.45 -0.86
N ASP A 153 0.36 6.78 -1.89
CA ASP A 153 1.75 7.19 -1.71
C ASP A 153 1.84 8.55 -1.00
N GLU A 154 0.96 9.50 -1.32
CA GLU A 154 0.85 10.78 -0.62
C GLU A 154 0.46 10.64 0.86
N PHE A 155 -0.47 9.73 1.19
CA PHE A 155 -0.80 9.40 2.59
C PHE A 155 0.38 8.79 3.34
N ALA A 156 1.14 7.92 2.67
CA ALA A 156 2.33 7.30 3.24
C ALA A 156 3.44 8.32 3.49
N GLU A 157 3.63 9.28 2.57
CA GLU A 157 4.60 10.36 2.74
C GLU A 157 4.19 11.28 3.91
N ASP A 158 2.92 11.73 3.96
CA ASP A 158 2.40 12.51 5.09
C ASP A 158 2.62 11.81 6.43
N MET A 159 2.44 10.49 6.49
CA MET A 159 2.65 9.72 7.71
C MET A 159 4.13 9.61 8.07
N SER A 160 5.00 9.38 7.08
CA SER A 160 6.44 9.26 7.30
C SER A 160 7.05 10.60 7.74
N GLU A 161 6.66 11.70 7.11
CA GLU A 161 7.06 13.06 7.51
C GLU A 161 6.69 13.34 8.98
N ASP A 162 5.44 13.07 9.37
CA ASP A 162 4.99 13.29 10.74
C ASP A 162 5.76 12.42 11.75
N ILE A 163 6.07 11.14 11.43
CA ILE A 163 6.86 10.24 12.28
C ILE A 163 8.28 10.77 12.48
N ILE A 164 8.90 11.26 11.40
CA ILE A 164 10.27 11.81 11.40
C ILE A 164 10.31 13.15 12.16
N GLU A 165 9.41 14.08 11.83
CA GLU A 165 9.32 15.40 12.46
C GLU A 165 9.17 15.31 13.98
N PHE A 166 8.27 14.43 14.44
CA PHE A 166 8.02 14.27 15.87
C PHE A 166 8.95 13.27 16.57
N ARG A 167 9.93 12.71 15.84
CA ARG A 167 10.89 11.74 16.38
C ARG A 167 10.23 10.59 17.13
N LEU A 168 9.15 10.05 16.55
CA LEU A 168 8.42 8.94 17.16
C LEU A 168 9.23 7.64 17.14
N LEU A 169 10.12 7.49 16.16
CA LEU A 169 10.94 6.30 15.91
C LEU A 169 12.40 6.69 15.62
N PRO A 170 13.13 7.27 16.58
CA PRO A 170 14.47 7.80 16.34
C PRO A 170 15.52 6.74 15.97
N ALA A 171 15.26 5.45 16.27
CA ALA A 171 16.14 4.33 15.96
C ALA A 171 15.88 3.71 14.59
N VAL A 172 14.87 4.21 13.83
CA VAL A 172 14.50 3.66 12.52
C VAL A 172 14.92 4.60 11.41
N SER A 173 15.55 4.08 10.36
CA SER A 173 15.95 4.88 9.20
C SER A 173 14.72 5.47 8.49
N GLU A 174 14.87 6.68 7.91
CA GLU A 174 13.80 7.33 7.16
C GLU A 174 13.31 6.48 5.99
N ALA A 175 14.22 5.78 5.29
CA ALA A 175 13.86 4.89 4.20
C ALA A 175 12.96 3.75 4.68
N THR A 176 13.26 3.16 5.84
CA THR A 176 12.41 2.13 6.45
C THR A 176 11.07 2.70 6.90
N ILE A 177 11.04 3.91 7.50
CA ILE A 177 9.80 4.58 7.90
C ILE A 177 8.90 4.78 6.67
N ARG A 178 9.42 5.30 5.55
CA ARG A 178 8.64 5.49 4.31
C ARG A 178 8.07 4.19 3.77
N ARG A 179 8.87 3.12 3.72
CA ARG A 179 8.41 1.79 3.25
C ARG A 179 7.30 1.21 4.13
N LEU A 180 7.47 1.27 5.45
CA LEU A 180 6.45 0.78 6.38
C LEU A 180 5.18 1.64 6.32
N SER A 181 5.32 2.95 6.19
CA SER A 181 4.18 3.86 6.03
C SER A 181 3.36 3.52 4.78
N SER A 182 4.02 3.20 3.65
CA SER A 182 3.35 2.75 2.43
C SER A 182 2.63 1.41 2.62
N LEU A 183 3.28 0.45 3.28
CA LEU A 183 2.66 -0.85 3.60
C LEU A 183 1.43 -0.69 4.49
N ILE A 184 1.55 0.10 5.56
CA ILE A 184 0.48 0.37 6.52
C ILE A 184 -0.70 1.07 5.84
N GLY A 185 -0.44 2.08 5.01
CA GLY A 185 -1.49 2.79 4.28
C GLY A 185 -2.32 1.85 3.40
N ARG A 186 -1.66 0.96 2.66
CA ARG A 186 -2.33 -0.06 1.83
C ARG A 186 -3.14 -1.05 2.66
N GLN A 187 -2.60 -1.47 3.79
CA GLN A 187 -3.27 -2.40 4.70
C GLN A 187 -4.52 -1.78 5.32
N LEU A 188 -4.43 -0.56 5.83
CA LEU A 188 -5.59 0.15 6.38
C LEU A 188 -6.68 0.37 5.31
N PHE A 189 -6.28 0.72 4.09
CA PHE A 189 -7.22 0.87 2.98
C PHE A 189 -7.93 -0.45 2.65
N GLN A 190 -7.22 -1.59 2.69
CA GLN A 190 -7.85 -2.89 2.53
C GLN A 190 -8.77 -3.26 3.69
N LEU A 191 -8.36 -3.01 4.94
CA LEU A 191 -9.16 -3.25 6.14
C LEU A 191 -10.46 -2.41 6.17
N SER A 192 -10.52 -1.32 5.42
CA SER A 192 -11.75 -0.51 5.33
C SER A 192 -12.94 -1.29 4.78
N LEU A 193 -12.72 -2.26 3.88
CA LEU A 193 -13.79 -3.13 3.37
C LEU A 193 -14.33 -4.07 4.45
N ASP A 194 -13.43 -4.66 5.24
CA ASP A 194 -13.84 -5.53 6.36
C ASP A 194 -14.62 -4.73 7.40
N TYR A 195 -14.16 -3.51 7.70
CA TYR A 195 -14.82 -2.59 8.63
C TYR A 195 -16.24 -2.20 8.18
N ILE A 196 -16.43 -1.97 6.87
CA ILE A 196 -17.73 -1.64 6.28
C ILE A 196 -18.63 -2.89 6.27
N GLY A 197 -18.06 -4.03 5.85
CA GLY A 197 -18.81 -5.27 5.63
C GLY A 197 -19.18 -6.03 6.92
N GLN A 198 -18.50 -5.76 8.05
CA GLN A 198 -18.65 -6.50 9.31
C GLN A 198 -18.83 -5.54 10.50
N PRO A 199 -20.00 -4.86 10.63
CA PRO A 199 -20.23 -3.85 11.66
C PRO A 199 -20.02 -4.36 13.09
N GLU A 200 -20.31 -5.62 13.36
CA GLU A 200 -20.14 -6.28 14.66
C GLU A 200 -18.67 -6.46 15.04
N ARG A 201 -17.76 -6.49 14.07
CA ARG A 201 -16.31 -6.67 14.29
C ARG A 201 -15.49 -5.39 14.20
N ARG A 202 -16.11 -4.23 14.09
CA ARG A 202 -15.42 -2.94 13.91
C ARG A 202 -14.37 -2.67 14.99
N ARG A 203 -14.67 -3.00 16.26
CA ARG A 203 -13.70 -2.85 17.36
C ARG A 203 -12.48 -3.75 17.20
N GLU A 204 -12.71 -4.99 16.77
CA GLU A 204 -11.66 -5.96 16.50
C GLU A 204 -10.78 -5.51 15.32
N ILE A 205 -11.38 -5.01 14.24
CA ILE A 205 -10.68 -4.50 13.06
C ILE A 205 -9.83 -3.27 13.40
N CYS A 206 -10.34 -2.33 14.19
CA CYS A 206 -9.55 -1.21 14.69
C CYS A 206 -8.35 -1.68 15.52
N ALA A 207 -8.58 -2.61 16.46
CA ALA A 207 -7.53 -3.17 17.30
C ALA A 207 -6.46 -3.89 16.46
N LEU A 208 -6.87 -4.63 15.43
CA LEU A 208 -5.96 -5.29 14.48
C LEU A 208 -5.10 -4.27 13.72
N GLY A 209 -5.70 -3.17 13.25
CA GLY A 209 -4.95 -2.09 12.59
C GLY A 209 -3.91 -1.45 13.52
N GLU A 210 -4.28 -1.16 14.79
CA GLU A 210 -3.34 -0.65 15.80
C GLU A 210 -2.20 -1.63 16.04
N GLU A 211 -2.51 -2.91 16.26
CA GLU A 211 -1.54 -3.97 16.53
C GLU A 211 -0.55 -4.13 15.39
N GLN A 212 -1.01 -4.19 14.15
CA GLN A 212 -0.16 -4.32 12.97
C GLN A 212 0.82 -3.15 12.85
N ILE A 213 0.37 -1.92 13.04
CA ILE A 213 1.22 -0.73 12.99
C ILE A 213 2.30 -0.80 14.07
N LEU A 214 1.92 -1.12 15.30
CA LEU A 214 2.84 -1.22 16.42
C LEU A 214 3.87 -2.34 16.22
N LEU A 215 3.45 -3.52 15.77
CA LEU A 215 4.34 -4.65 15.50
C LEU A 215 5.35 -4.32 14.40
N LEU A 216 4.91 -3.71 13.29
CA LEU A 216 5.79 -3.38 12.17
C LEU A 216 6.86 -2.36 12.58
N PHE A 217 6.47 -1.26 13.21
CA PHE A 217 7.43 -0.22 13.60
C PHE A 217 8.33 -0.65 14.76
N THR A 218 7.79 -1.35 15.76
CA THR A 218 8.59 -1.87 16.87
C THR A 218 9.56 -2.94 16.38
N GLY A 219 9.09 -3.85 15.53
CA GLY A 219 9.94 -4.87 14.91
C GLY A 219 11.08 -4.27 14.10
N ALA A 220 10.80 -3.24 13.28
CA ALA A 220 11.82 -2.53 12.52
C ALA A 220 12.85 -1.85 13.44
N ALA A 221 12.40 -1.21 14.51
CA ALA A 221 13.30 -0.57 15.47
C ALA A 221 14.22 -1.58 16.14
N VAL A 222 13.68 -2.73 16.59
CA VAL A 222 14.47 -3.81 17.20
C VAL A 222 15.49 -4.38 16.22
N LEU A 223 15.08 -4.69 14.99
CA LEU A 223 15.99 -5.25 13.97
C LEU A 223 17.13 -4.30 13.64
N GLN A 224 16.86 -3.02 13.43
CA GLN A 224 17.92 -2.04 13.17
C GLN A 224 18.87 -1.85 14.35
N MET A 225 18.39 -1.90 15.58
CA MET A 225 19.25 -1.85 16.77
C MET A 225 20.10 -3.10 16.94
N MET A 226 19.65 -4.26 16.45
CA MET A 226 20.44 -5.48 16.38
C MET A 226 21.46 -5.48 15.22
N GLY A 227 21.56 -4.37 14.48
CA GLY A 227 22.47 -4.24 13.33
C GLY A 227 21.94 -4.90 12.05
N VAL A 228 20.67 -5.30 12.01
CA VAL A 228 20.05 -5.84 10.80
C VAL A 228 19.67 -4.68 9.90
N SER A 229 20.32 -4.55 8.74
CA SER A 229 19.92 -3.55 7.74
C SER A 229 18.59 -3.96 7.11
N LEU A 230 17.62 -3.05 7.19
CA LEU A 230 16.34 -3.20 6.51
C LEU A 230 16.31 -2.46 5.16
N ASP A 231 17.38 -1.78 4.80
CA ASP A 231 17.45 -1.01 3.55
C ASP A 231 17.93 -1.93 2.43
N ALA A 232 17.10 -2.12 1.41
CA ALA A 232 17.38 -3.02 0.29
C ALA A 232 18.69 -2.68 -0.45
N GLU A 233 19.03 -1.39 -0.52
CA GLU A 233 20.28 -0.91 -1.12
C GLU A 233 21.51 -1.30 -0.29
N ALA A 234 21.41 -1.23 1.03
CA ALA A 234 22.48 -1.63 1.94
C ALA A 234 22.66 -3.15 1.94
N SER A 235 21.59 -3.94 1.80
CA SER A 235 21.66 -5.40 1.69
C SER A 235 22.38 -5.85 0.41
N GLY A 236 22.08 -5.20 -0.72
CA GLY A 236 22.76 -5.47 -2.00
C GLY A 236 24.25 -5.09 -1.98
N GLN A 237 24.62 -4.01 -1.28
CA GLN A 237 26.02 -3.61 -1.12
C GLN A 237 26.79 -4.55 -0.20
N LEU A 238 26.17 -5.05 0.86
CA LEU A 238 26.78 -6.06 1.75
C LEU A 238 26.99 -7.40 1.05
N GLU A 239 26.03 -7.85 0.23
CA GLU A 239 26.20 -9.07 -0.57
C GLU A 239 27.31 -8.92 -1.61
N GLN A 240 27.42 -7.76 -2.27
CA GLN A 240 28.52 -7.47 -3.20
C GLN A 240 29.87 -7.37 -2.50
N ALA A 241 29.92 -6.76 -1.32
CA ALA A 241 31.14 -6.68 -0.52
C ALA A 241 31.59 -8.07 -0.04
N HIS A 242 30.68 -8.93 0.40
CA HIS A 242 31.02 -10.32 0.78
C HIS A 242 31.40 -11.17 -0.43
N ALA A 243 30.77 -11.01 -1.58
CA ALA A 243 31.17 -11.70 -2.82
C ALA A 243 32.57 -11.27 -3.28
N GLY A 244 32.87 -9.96 -3.18
CA GLY A 244 34.23 -9.45 -3.47
C GLY A 244 35.32 -9.97 -2.53
N GLN A 245 35.01 -10.09 -1.22
CA GLN A 245 35.95 -10.66 -0.26
C GLN A 245 36.20 -12.17 -0.47
N GLN A 246 35.17 -12.92 -0.83
CA GLN A 246 35.31 -14.34 -1.15
C GLN A 246 36.13 -14.56 -2.43
N GLN A 247 35.99 -13.68 -3.44
CA GLN A 247 36.80 -13.72 -4.65
C GLN A 247 38.29 -13.39 -4.38
N GLN A 248 38.61 -12.44 -3.49
CA GLN A 248 39.96 -12.10 -3.12
C GLN A 248 40.63 -13.19 -2.28
N GLN A 249 39.87 -13.97 -1.52
CA GLN A 249 40.41 -15.14 -0.75
C GLN A 249 40.58 -16.40 -1.61
N ALA A 250 39.93 -16.44 -2.79
CA ALA A 250 39.99 -17.53 -3.73
C ALA A 250 41.08 -17.38 -4.81
N GLU A 251 41.90 -16.31 -4.76
CA GLU A 251 43.03 -16.16 -5.67
C GLU A 251 44.15 -17.13 -5.26
N PRO A 252 44.44 -18.18 -6.07
CA PRO A 252 45.46 -19.17 -5.70
C PRO A 252 46.85 -18.53 -5.78
N ALA A 253 47.62 -18.68 -4.73
CA ALA A 253 49.03 -18.37 -4.72
C ALA A 253 49.70 -18.93 -5.98
N ALA A 254 50.50 -18.10 -6.67
CA ALA A 254 51.18 -18.42 -7.90
C ALA A 254 51.92 -19.78 -7.78
N PRO A 255 51.81 -20.71 -8.74
CA PRO A 255 52.48 -21.98 -8.67
C PRO A 255 53.97 -21.82 -8.97
N GLY A 256 54.78 -22.11 -7.96
CA GLY A 256 56.20 -22.39 -8.12
C GLY A 256 56.41 -23.56 -9.10
N ALA A 257 57.33 -23.37 -10.02
CA ALA A 257 57.72 -24.32 -11.05
C ALA A 257 58.09 -25.71 -10.47
N GLY A 258 57.51 -26.77 -11.04
CA GLY A 258 58.04 -28.10 -10.79
C GLY A 258 57.15 -29.28 -11.16
N ARG A 259 57.47 -29.88 -12.31
CA ARG A 259 57.31 -31.29 -12.69
C ARG A 259 55.94 -31.82 -13.13
N THR A 260 55.91 -32.11 -14.41
CA THR A 260 54.99 -32.92 -15.19
C THR A 260 54.81 -34.33 -14.69
N ALA A 261 53.56 -34.76 -14.48
CA ALA A 261 53.15 -36.15 -14.50
C ALA A 261 51.89 -36.31 -15.34
N PRO A 262 51.75 -37.34 -16.20
CA PRO A 262 50.68 -37.42 -17.20
C PRO A 262 49.36 -37.92 -16.61
N SER A 263 48.28 -37.30 -17.03
CA SER A 263 46.88 -37.60 -16.71
C SER A 263 46.40 -38.89 -17.40
N PRO A 264 45.72 -39.83 -16.70
CA PRO A 264 45.20 -41.07 -17.32
C PRO A 264 43.71 -41.05 -17.71
N TRP A 265 43.11 -39.94 -17.98
CA TRP A 265 41.68 -39.96 -18.38
C TRP A 265 41.44 -39.24 -19.73
N ARG A 266 41.96 -39.83 -20.81
CA ARG A 266 41.52 -39.59 -22.18
C ARG A 266 40.88 -40.87 -22.72
N ARG A 267 39.60 -41.07 -22.51
CA ARG A 267 38.75 -41.92 -23.38
C ARG A 267 37.32 -41.84 -22.86
N TRP A 268 36.53 -41.04 -23.55
CA TRP A 268 35.11 -41.32 -23.87
C TRP A 268 34.60 -40.16 -24.72
N ARG A 269 34.96 -40.20 -25.98
CA ARG A 269 34.17 -39.50 -27.03
C ARG A 269 33.42 -40.59 -27.80
N GLY A 270 32.11 -40.41 -27.90
CA GLY A 270 31.35 -41.08 -28.97
C GLY A 270 30.18 -41.87 -28.46
N CYS A 271 29.03 -41.26 -28.42
CA CYS A 271 27.80 -41.90 -28.91
C CYS A 271 26.77 -40.80 -29.25
N ARG A 272 26.62 -40.59 -30.57
CA ARG A 272 25.46 -39.94 -31.15
C ARG A 272 24.43 -41.03 -31.35
N SER A 273 23.17 -40.77 -31.04
CA SER A 273 22.02 -41.16 -31.90
C SER A 273 20.69 -40.84 -31.22
N ARG A 274 20.02 -39.91 -31.78
CA ARG A 274 18.68 -39.93 -32.44
C ARG A 274 17.42 -40.06 -31.58
N PRO A 275 16.35 -39.33 -31.97
CA PRO A 275 15.13 -39.15 -31.18
C PRO A 275 14.08 -40.24 -31.52
N ARG A 276 13.20 -40.56 -30.54
CA ARG A 276 11.96 -41.32 -30.80
C ARG A 276 10.76 -40.68 -30.12
N SER A 277 9.81 -40.45 -30.92
CA SER A 277 8.40 -40.13 -30.93
C SER A 277 7.56 -40.75 -29.81
N HIS A 278 6.56 -39.94 -29.39
CA HIS A 278 5.19 -40.22 -28.99
C HIS A 278 4.83 -41.47 -28.16
N ARG A 279 4.32 -41.24 -26.93
CA ARG A 279 3.10 -41.91 -26.47
C ARG A 279 2.40 -41.04 -25.40
N ARG A 280 1.12 -40.72 -25.67
CA ARG A 280 0.14 -40.23 -24.71
C ARG A 280 -0.13 -41.36 -23.70
N VAL A 281 -0.10 -41.00 -22.41
CA VAL A 281 -0.71 -41.82 -21.36
C VAL A 281 -1.70 -40.92 -20.63
N THR A 282 -2.97 -41.24 -20.82
CA THR A 282 -4.11 -40.71 -20.07
C THR A 282 -4.11 -41.36 -18.69
N ALA A 283 -3.91 -40.59 -17.63
CA ALA A 283 -4.16 -41.04 -16.27
C ALA A 283 -5.44 -40.38 -15.74
N ARG A 284 -6.42 -41.20 -15.44
CA ARG A 284 -7.70 -40.88 -14.77
C ARG A 284 -7.40 -40.45 -13.33
N CYS A 285 -7.97 -39.32 -12.92
CA CYS A 285 -8.10 -38.96 -11.51
C CYS A 285 -9.22 -39.76 -10.84
N PRO A 286 -9.06 -40.26 -9.62
CA PRO A 286 -10.14 -40.82 -8.82
C PRO A 286 -10.93 -39.72 -8.09
N SER A 287 -12.24 -39.90 -8.01
CA SER A 287 -13.24 -39.04 -7.34
C SER A 287 -13.14 -39.16 -5.81
N PRO A 288 -13.50 -38.10 -5.06
CA PRO A 288 -13.54 -38.12 -3.60
C PRO A 288 -14.80 -38.83 -3.06
N PRO A 289 -14.76 -39.41 -1.84
CA PRO A 289 -15.90 -40.10 -1.22
C PRO A 289 -16.93 -39.11 -0.64
N ALA A 290 -18.20 -39.57 -0.64
CA ALA A 290 -19.36 -38.86 -0.11
C ALA A 290 -19.39 -38.84 1.42
N PRO A 291 -20.07 -37.87 2.07
CA PRO A 291 -20.18 -37.77 3.51
C PRO A 291 -21.23 -38.77 4.05
N ALA A 292 -20.89 -39.40 5.17
CA ALA A 292 -21.80 -40.26 5.94
C ALA A 292 -22.82 -39.41 6.72
N ARG A 293 -24.01 -39.94 6.88
CA ARG A 293 -25.14 -39.37 7.61
C ARG A 293 -24.88 -39.26 9.11
#